data_9a337e5232d86edd62421464096602d2
#
_entry.id   9a337e5232d86edd62421464096602d2
#
_cell.length_a   1.000
_cell.length_b   1.000
_cell.length_c   1.000
_cell.angle_alpha   90.00
_cell.angle_beta   90.00
_cell.angle_gamma   90.00
#
_symmetry.space_group_name_H-M   'P 1'
#
loop_
_entity.id
_entity.type
_entity.pdbx_description
1 polymer ?
#
loop_
_entity_poly.entity_id
_entity_poly.type
_entity_poly.pdbx_seq_one_letter_code
_entity_poly.pdbx_strand_id
1 'polypeptide(L)'
;MFDFLIKFNISKECLFKTKNSMIREFLEKFKGFSVEDFEHLTYAMIKPDAVIAKEEILHDIESRGFKVLFNMEYQFSKELARNFYSEHKGKSFYDRLVDQMTVGPVVVLILEKQGELPCYQAWRNELGATNPANAADGTLRNVYTYKLFGGPEAYANEQATNCFHGADSVASVIRESNLVLYDIAMA
;
A
#
# COMPACT_ATOMS: atom_id res chain seq x y z
N MET A 1 18.14 -25.14 2.96
CA MET A 1 18.36 -24.37 1.74
C MET A 1 17.04 -24.44 0.95
N PHE A 2 16.07 -23.60 1.30
CA PHE A 2 14.75 -23.55 0.65
C PHE A 2 14.78 -22.34 -0.27
N ASP A 3 15.05 -22.58 -1.55
CA ASP A 3 14.77 -21.63 -2.63
C ASP A 3 13.24 -21.45 -2.76
N PHE A 4 12.66 -20.63 -1.91
CA PHE A 4 11.38 -20.04 -2.21
C PHE A 4 11.61 -18.97 -3.28
N LEU A 5 11.52 -19.38 -4.53
CA LEU A 5 11.35 -18.47 -5.66
C LEU A 5 10.01 -17.74 -5.46
N ILE A 6 10.03 -16.70 -4.66
CA ILE A 6 8.92 -15.75 -4.54
C ILE A 6 8.95 -14.95 -5.84
N LYS A 7 8.27 -15.45 -6.87
CA LYS A 7 8.07 -14.74 -8.13
C LYS A 7 6.78 -13.93 -8.05
N PHE A 8 6.79 -12.78 -8.69
CA PHE A 8 5.55 -12.08 -9.02
C PHE A 8 4.72 -13.02 -9.92
N ASN A 9 3.78 -13.75 -9.31
CA ASN A 9 3.16 -14.92 -9.94
C ASN A 9 1.74 -14.60 -10.42
N ILE A 10 1.64 -13.60 -11.29
CA ILE A 10 0.38 -13.39 -11.99
C ILE A 10 0.33 -14.32 -13.20
N SER A 11 -0.63 -15.23 -13.22
CA SER A 11 -0.77 -16.22 -14.28
C SER A 11 -1.05 -15.54 -15.63
N LYS A 12 -0.63 -16.20 -16.73
CA LYS A 12 -0.99 -15.76 -18.08
C LYS A 12 -2.50 -15.64 -18.25
N GLU A 13 -3.27 -16.46 -17.55
CA GLU A 13 -4.72 -16.46 -17.57
C GLU A 13 -5.32 -15.17 -16.97
N CYS A 14 -4.73 -14.64 -15.89
CA CYS A 14 -5.12 -13.37 -15.29
C CYS A 14 -4.90 -12.21 -16.27
N LEU A 15 -3.73 -12.16 -16.92
CA LEU A 15 -3.43 -11.15 -17.94
C LEU A 15 -4.37 -11.21 -19.14
N PHE A 16 -4.84 -12.41 -19.49
CA PHE A 16 -5.77 -12.58 -20.62
C PHE A 16 -7.20 -12.15 -20.27
N LYS A 17 -7.62 -12.34 -19.03
CA LYS A 17 -8.98 -12.05 -18.54
C LYS A 17 -9.20 -10.58 -18.20
N THR A 18 -8.14 -9.85 -17.78
CA THR A 18 -8.33 -8.45 -17.38
C THR A 18 -8.73 -7.56 -18.55
N LYS A 19 -9.83 -6.84 -18.36
CA LYS A 19 -10.34 -5.84 -19.30
C LYS A 19 -9.66 -4.47 -19.13
N ASN A 20 -9.01 -4.25 -18.00
CA ASN A 20 -8.35 -2.99 -17.70
C ASN A 20 -6.96 -2.96 -18.34
N SER A 21 -6.80 -2.12 -19.38
CA SER A 21 -5.56 -2.02 -20.16
C SER A 21 -4.37 -1.52 -19.31
N MET A 22 -4.63 -0.60 -18.38
CA MET A 22 -3.58 -0.02 -17.52
C MET A 22 -2.97 -1.08 -16.60
N ILE A 23 -3.81 -1.89 -15.94
CA ILE A 23 -3.28 -2.96 -15.08
C ILE A 23 -2.60 -4.05 -15.90
N ARG A 24 -3.11 -4.36 -17.10
CA ARG A 24 -2.47 -5.34 -17.98
C ARG A 24 -1.06 -4.90 -18.37
N GLU A 25 -0.89 -3.67 -18.83
CA GLU A 25 0.41 -3.12 -19.20
C GLU A 25 1.37 -3.11 -18.03
N PHE A 26 0.88 -2.71 -16.87
CA PHE A 26 1.66 -2.73 -15.63
C PHE A 26 2.13 -4.15 -15.28
N LEU A 27 1.23 -5.14 -15.29
CA LEU A 27 1.54 -6.53 -14.95
C LEU A 27 2.50 -7.19 -15.94
N GLU A 28 2.39 -6.90 -17.24
CA GLU A 28 3.33 -7.39 -18.24
C GLU A 28 4.75 -6.88 -17.99
N LYS A 29 4.89 -5.61 -17.59
CA LYS A 29 6.18 -5.02 -17.24
C LYS A 29 6.84 -5.73 -16.05
N PHE A 30 6.06 -6.14 -15.05
CA PHE A 30 6.57 -6.74 -13.82
C PHE A 30 6.75 -8.26 -13.86
N LYS A 31 6.31 -8.92 -14.93
CA LYS A 31 6.31 -10.39 -15.06
C LYS A 31 7.69 -11.07 -15.00
N GLY A 32 8.75 -10.35 -15.21
CA GLY A 32 10.12 -10.89 -15.22
C GLY A 32 10.97 -10.46 -14.03
N PHE A 33 10.41 -9.76 -13.05
CA PHE A 33 11.17 -9.21 -11.95
C PHE A 33 11.71 -10.33 -11.05
N SER A 34 12.99 -10.21 -10.69
CA SER A 34 13.65 -11.00 -9.66
C SER A 34 13.33 -10.45 -8.25
N VAL A 35 13.76 -11.15 -7.22
CA VAL A 35 13.60 -10.67 -5.84
C VAL A 35 14.40 -9.38 -5.63
N GLU A 36 15.57 -9.27 -6.25
CA GLU A 36 16.44 -8.10 -6.19
C GLU A 36 15.77 -6.84 -6.77
N ASP A 37 14.97 -7.00 -7.83
CA ASP A 37 14.22 -5.88 -8.42
C ASP A 37 13.21 -5.29 -7.43
N PHE A 38 12.68 -6.12 -6.51
CA PHE A 38 11.75 -5.66 -5.47
C PHE A 38 12.38 -4.88 -4.32
N GLU A 39 13.71 -4.84 -4.22
CA GLU A 39 14.39 -3.96 -3.27
C GLU A 39 14.17 -2.49 -3.60
N HIS A 40 13.97 -2.17 -4.87
CA HIS A 40 13.71 -0.82 -5.36
C HIS A 40 12.23 -0.45 -5.42
N LEU A 41 11.36 -1.38 -5.04
CA LEU A 41 9.90 -1.21 -5.08
C LEU A 41 9.28 -1.31 -3.69
N THR A 42 8.12 -0.67 -3.53
CA THR A 42 7.26 -0.92 -2.37
C THR A 42 5.79 -0.88 -2.76
N TYR A 43 5.01 -1.73 -2.09
CA TYR A 43 3.57 -1.59 -2.05
C TYR A 43 3.20 -0.53 -1.00
N ALA A 44 2.38 0.41 -1.41
CA ALA A 44 1.87 1.46 -0.56
C ALA A 44 0.36 1.64 -0.79
N MET A 45 -0.32 2.26 0.16
CA MET A 45 -1.74 2.52 0.03
C MET A 45 -2.13 3.78 0.79
N ILE A 46 -2.97 4.61 0.17
CA ILE A 46 -3.71 5.67 0.85
C ILE A 46 -5.03 5.04 1.32
N LYS A 47 -5.32 5.16 2.61
CA LYS A 47 -6.52 4.58 3.21
C LYS A 47 -7.76 5.41 2.92
N PRO A 48 -8.98 4.86 3.07
CA PRO A 48 -10.21 5.50 2.62
C PRO A 48 -10.42 6.92 3.13
N ASP A 49 -10.09 7.17 4.39
CA ASP A 49 -10.27 8.47 5.04
C ASP A 49 -9.30 9.57 4.56
N ALA A 50 -8.22 9.18 3.87
CA ALA A 50 -7.24 10.12 3.31
C ALA A 50 -7.34 10.27 1.77
N VAL A 51 -8.23 9.51 1.10
CA VAL A 51 -8.37 9.54 -0.37
C VAL A 51 -8.79 10.93 -0.88
N ILE A 52 -9.50 11.70 -0.08
CA ILE A 52 -9.90 13.08 -0.43
C ILE A 52 -8.70 13.99 -0.71
N ALA A 53 -7.53 13.68 -0.15
CA ALA A 53 -6.28 14.41 -0.38
C ALA A 53 -5.35 13.74 -1.39
N LYS A 54 -5.84 12.78 -2.20
CA LYS A 54 -5.07 11.93 -3.09
C LYS A 54 -4.06 12.69 -3.94
N GLU A 55 -4.51 13.72 -4.66
CA GLU A 55 -3.64 14.44 -5.60
C GLU A 55 -2.48 15.15 -4.88
N GLU A 56 -2.77 15.74 -3.73
CA GLU A 56 -1.74 16.37 -2.90
C GLU A 56 -0.77 15.34 -2.31
N ILE A 57 -1.29 14.20 -1.84
CA ILE A 57 -0.48 13.10 -1.33
C ILE A 57 0.45 12.57 -2.43
N LEU A 58 -0.05 12.37 -3.66
CA LEU A 58 0.77 11.92 -4.77
C LEU A 58 1.90 12.91 -5.07
N HIS A 59 1.61 14.19 -5.10
CA HIS A 59 2.61 15.23 -5.29
C HIS A 59 3.66 15.24 -4.16
N ASP A 60 3.24 15.08 -2.89
CA ASP A 60 4.14 15.00 -1.73
C ASP A 60 5.04 13.76 -1.81
N ILE A 61 4.48 12.59 -2.20
CA ILE A 61 5.24 11.36 -2.43
C ILE A 61 6.35 11.58 -3.47
N GLU A 62 6.02 12.21 -4.60
CA GLU A 62 6.99 12.50 -5.66
C GLU A 62 8.06 13.51 -5.20
N SER A 63 7.67 14.54 -4.44
CA SER A 63 8.59 15.53 -3.87
C SER A 63 9.61 14.92 -2.90
N ARG A 64 9.27 13.79 -2.26
CA ARG A 64 10.15 12.99 -1.41
C ARG A 64 11.04 12.02 -2.19
N GLY A 65 11.03 12.09 -3.53
CA GLY A 65 11.89 11.33 -4.42
C GLY A 65 11.42 9.91 -4.71
N PHE A 66 10.14 9.60 -4.48
CA PHE A 66 9.53 8.36 -4.98
C PHE A 66 8.91 8.59 -6.35
N LYS A 67 9.06 7.60 -7.22
CA LYS A 67 8.36 7.57 -8.50
C LYS A 67 7.11 6.70 -8.35
N VAL A 68 5.96 7.24 -8.71
CA VAL A 68 4.70 6.51 -8.72
C VAL A 68 4.62 5.70 -10.02
N LEU A 69 4.82 4.37 -9.92
CA LEU A 69 4.75 3.46 -11.08
C LEU A 69 3.33 3.02 -11.37
N PHE A 70 2.50 2.93 -10.34
CA PHE A 70 1.10 2.55 -10.43
C PHE A 70 0.31 3.31 -9.36
N ASN A 71 -0.86 3.83 -9.73
CA ASN A 71 -1.87 4.32 -8.80
C ASN A 71 -3.26 4.00 -9.33
N MET A 72 -4.12 3.51 -8.46
CA MET A 72 -5.51 3.22 -8.79
C MET A 72 -6.39 3.30 -7.54
N GLU A 73 -7.52 3.98 -7.65
CA GLU A 73 -8.58 3.88 -6.67
C GLU A 73 -9.28 2.53 -6.81
N TYR A 74 -9.38 1.81 -5.70
CA TYR A 74 -9.98 0.49 -5.69
C TYR A 74 -10.76 0.23 -4.40
N GLN A 75 -11.97 -0.31 -4.56
CA GLN A 75 -12.82 -0.67 -3.42
C GLN A 75 -12.49 -2.09 -2.95
N PHE A 76 -11.93 -2.20 -1.75
CA PHE A 76 -11.69 -3.50 -1.15
C PHE A 76 -13.01 -4.18 -0.78
N SER A 77 -13.14 -5.46 -1.15
CA SER A 77 -14.12 -6.34 -0.53
C SER A 77 -13.69 -6.69 0.90
N LYS A 78 -14.64 -7.09 1.76
CA LYS A 78 -14.29 -7.60 3.10
C LYS A 78 -13.39 -8.83 3.04
N GLU A 79 -13.54 -9.66 2.00
CA GLU A 79 -12.69 -10.82 1.79
C GLU A 79 -11.26 -10.42 1.47
N LEU A 80 -11.08 -9.50 0.52
CA LEU A 80 -9.76 -8.97 0.17
C LEU A 80 -9.10 -8.32 1.40
N ALA A 81 -9.82 -7.48 2.14
CA ALA A 81 -9.28 -6.83 3.35
C ALA A 81 -8.86 -7.86 4.41
N ARG A 82 -9.65 -8.91 4.63
CA ARG A 82 -9.31 -10.00 5.56
C ARG A 82 -8.07 -10.77 5.12
N ASN A 83 -7.92 -11.03 3.82
CA ASN A 83 -6.74 -11.71 3.27
C ASN A 83 -5.51 -10.83 3.36
N PHE A 84 -5.65 -9.55 3.06
CA PHE A 84 -4.57 -8.56 3.13
C PHE A 84 -3.99 -8.43 4.54
N TYR A 85 -4.86 -8.35 5.56
CA TYR A 85 -4.48 -8.22 6.97
C TYR A 85 -4.47 -9.56 7.73
N SER A 86 -4.36 -10.68 7.02
CA SER A 86 -4.41 -12.04 7.64
C SER A 86 -3.40 -12.26 8.76
N GLU A 87 -2.25 -11.58 8.72
CA GLU A 87 -1.22 -11.59 9.76
C GLU A 87 -1.70 -11.01 11.12
N HIS A 88 -2.76 -10.21 11.06
CA HIS A 88 -3.35 -9.60 12.25
C HIS A 88 -4.55 -10.39 12.78
N LYS A 89 -4.88 -11.53 12.18
CA LYS A 89 -5.99 -12.38 12.63
C LYS A 89 -5.81 -12.78 14.09
N GLY A 90 -6.86 -12.59 14.88
CA GLY A 90 -6.85 -12.85 16.32
C GLY A 90 -6.35 -11.67 17.19
N LYS A 91 -5.91 -10.56 16.59
CA LYS A 91 -5.66 -9.32 17.33
C LYS A 91 -6.96 -8.56 17.57
N SER A 92 -7.09 -7.87 18.70
CA SER A 92 -8.31 -7.13 19.07
C SER A 92 -8.74 -6.05 18.07
N PHE A 93 -7.81 -5.52 17.31
CA PHE A 93 -8.06 -4.47 16.30
C PHE A 93 -8.35 -5.01 14.89
N TYR A 94 -8.31 -6.34 14.68
CA TYR A 94 -8.38 -6.92 13.33
C TYR A 94 -9.69 -6.62 12.61
N ASP A 95 -10.83 -6.87 13.24
CA ASP A 95 -12.12 -6.65 12.61
C ASP A 95 -12.37 -5.17 12.32
N ARG A 96 -11.97 -4.27 13.24
CA ARG A 96 -12.02 -2.83 13.01
C ARG A 96 -11.16 -2.42 11.82
N LEU A 97 -9.96 -2.96 11.70
CA LEU A 97 -9.06 -2.67 10.58
C LEU A 97 -9.69 -3.09 9.24
N VAL A 98 -10.30 -4.28 9.19
CA VAL A 98 -11.04 -4.76 8.01
C VAL A 98 -12.20 -3.81 7.67
N ASP A 99 -12.99 -3.41 8.66
CA ASP A 99 -14.11 -2.48 8.44
C ASP A 99 -13.62 -1.12 7.95
N GLN A 100 -12.59 -0.55 8.56
CA GLN A 100 -12.00 0.73 8.13
C GLN A 100 -11.48 0.69 6.68
N MET A 101 -10.99 -0.45 6.22
CA MET A 101 -10.47 -0.61 4.85
C MET A 101 -11.57 -0.83 3.81
N THR A 102 -12.82 -0.99 4.23
CA THR A 102 -13.96 -1.29 3.35
C THR A 102 -15.04 -0.21 3.33
N VAL A 103 -14.88 0.87 4.11
CA VAL A 103 -15.86 1.99 4.17
C VAL A 103 -15.85 2.88 2.92
N GLY A 104 -14.79 2.81 2.12
CA GLY A 104 -14.62 3.57 0.88
C GLY A 104 -13.44 3.04 0.07
N PRO A 105 -13.17 3.61 -1.11
CA PRO A 105 -12.02 3.21 -1.91
C PRO A 105 -10.71 3.54 -1.20
N VAL A 106 -9.70 2.74 -1.47
CA VAL A 106 -8.29 3.02 -1.18
C VAL A 106 -7.60 3.49 -2.45
N VAL A 107 -6.43 4.13 -2.34
CA VAL A 107 -5.53 4.29 -3.50
C VAL A 107 -4.42 3.27 -3.37
N VAL A 108 -4.39 2.31 -4.26
CA VAL A 108 -3.32 1.32 -4.40
C VAL A 108 -2.15 1.96 -5.12
N LEU A 109 -0.95 1.83 -4.56
CA LEU A 109 0.27 2.42 -5.11
C LEU A 109 1.37 1.37 -5.22
N ILE A 110 2.13 1.42 -6.33
CA ILE A 110 3.46 0.83 -6.41
C ILE A 110 4.45 1.97 -6.61
N LEU A 111 5.37 2.09 -5.67
CA LEU A 111 6.37 3.14 -5.66
C LEU A 111 7.75 2.56 -5.94
N GLU A 112 8.57 3.35 -6.64
CA GLU A 112 9.98 3.06 -6.91
C GLU A 112 10.86 4.13 -6.28
N LYS A 113 11.94 3.70 -5.63
CA LYS A 113 13.00 4.60 -5.16
C LYS A 113 14.33 3.88 -5.19
N GLN A 114 15.32 4.51 -5.81
CA GLN A 114 16.71 4.07 -5.77
C GLN A 114 17.42 4.73 -4.58
N GLY A 115 18.31 4.02 -3.93
CA GLY A 115 19.04 4.54 -2.78
C GLY A 115 19.78 3.46 -2.00
N GLU A 116 20.39 3.84 -0.88
CA GLU A 116 21.10 2.92 0.01
C GLU A 116 20.16 2.00 0.81
N LEU A 117 18.93 2.45 1.03
CA LEU A 117 17.92 1.66 1.73
C LEU A 117 16.99 0.98 0.73
N PRO A 118 16.50 -0.23 1.03
CA PRO A 118 15.38 -0.81 0.30
C PRO A 118 14.18 0.13 0.26
N CYS A 119 13.48 0.19 -0.87
CA CYS A 119 12.40 1.15 -1.10
C CYS A 119 11.30 1.08 -0.03
N TYR A 120 10.93 -0.14 0.41
CA TYR A 120 9.94 -0.31 1.48
C TYR A 120 10.38 0.35 2.80
N GLN A 121 11.68 0.29 3.11
CA GLN A 121 12.22 0.90 4.34
C GLN A 121 12.28 2.43 4.20
N ALA A 122 12.73 2.94 3.06
CA ALA A 122 12.68 4.37 2.74
C ALA A 122 11.25 4.91 2.86
N TRP A 123 10.27 4.19 2.30
CA TRP A 123 8.84 4.54 2.40
C TRP A 123 8.34 4.57 3.86
N ARG A 124 8.66 3.55 4.65
CA ARG A 124 8.27 3.52 6.07
C ARG A 124 8.87 4.64 6.89
N ASN A 125 10.08 5.07 6.55
CA ASN A 125 10.71 6.24 7.19
C ASN A 125 9.92 7.52 6.87
N GLU A 126 9.49 7.71 5.62
CA GLU A 126 8.64 8.85 5.23
C GLU A 126 7.23 8.79 5.84
N LEU A 127 6.67 7.59 6.03
CA LEU A 127 5.39 7.44 6.71
C LEU A 127 5.44 7.88 8.17
N GLY A 128 6.52 7.59 8.86
CA GLY A 128 6.64 7.75 10.31
C GLY A 128 5.96 6.63 11.10
N ALA A 129 5.89 6.79 12.42
CA ALA A 129 5.34 5.80 13.33
C ALA A 129 3.89 5.43 12.99
N THR A 130 3.51 4.17 13.27
CA THR A 130 2.14 3.67 13.02
C THR A 130 1.09 4.45 13.79
N ASN A 131 1.38 4.81 15.04
CA ASN A 131 0.54 5.73 15.79
C ASN A 131 0.94 7.17 15.42
N PRO A 132 0.04 7.99 14.83
CA PRO A 132 0.33 9.36 14.42
C PRO A 132 0.82 10.27 15.57
N ALA A 133 0.41 9.99 16.81
CA ALA A 133 0.88 10.74 17.97
C ALA A 133 2.39 10.57 18.23
N ASN A 134 2.99 9.48 17.75
CA ASN A 134 4.41 9.18 17.85
C ASN A 134 5.16 9.42 16.54
N ALA A 135 4.47 9.86 15.49
CA ALA A 135 5.07 10.15 14.20
C ALA A 135 5.82 11.48 14.27
N ALA A 136 7.08 11.46 13.85
CA ALA A 136 7.91 12.66 13.86
C ALA A 136 7.33 13.75 12.93
N ASP A 137 7.53 14.98 13.29
CA ASP A 137 7.11 16.14 12.50
C ASP A 137 7.61 16.03 11.06
N GLY A 138 6.75 16.37 10.11
CA GLY A 138 7.05 16.31 8.68
C GLY A 138 6.92 14.93 8.05
N THR A 139 6.70 13.85 8.82
CA THR A 139 6.34 12.55 8.24
C THR A 139 4.91 12.56 7.71
N LEU A 140 4.60 11.71 6.73
CA LEU A 140 3.30 11.71 6.06
C LEU A 140 2.13 11.47 7.04
N ARG A 141 2.27 10.55 7.99
CA ARG A 141 1.22 10.30 8.99
C ARG A 141 1.03 11.49 9.93
N ASN A 142 2.10 12.17 10.32
CA ASN A 142 1.99 13.39 11.10
C ASN A 142 1.26 14.48 10.30
N VAL A 143 1.78 14.84 9.12
CA VAL A 143 1.24 15.92 8.28
C VAL A 143 -0.24 15.70 7.96
N TYR A 144 -0.61 14.53 7.45
CA TYR A 144 -1.98 14.29 6.98
C TYR A 144 -2.98 14.02 8.10
N THR A 145 -2.54 13.49 9.25
CA THR A 145 -3.41 13.40 10.43
C THR A 145 -3.78 14.79 10.95
N TYR A 146 -2.83 15.71 11.03
CA TYR A 146 -3.14 17.09 11.40
C TYR A 146 -4.00 17.79 10.35
N LYS A 147 -3.66 17.65 9.09
CA LYS A 147 -4.36 18.33 7.99
C LYS A 147 -5.81 17.88 7.83
N LEU A 148 -6.07 16.60 7.88
CA LEU A 148 -7.39 16.04 7.59
C LEU A 148 -8.29 15.93 8.83
N PHE A 149 -7.69 15.77 10.02
CA PHE A 149 -8.44 15.45 11.23
C PHE A 149 -8.14 16.37 12.42
N GLY A 150 -7.29 17.36 12.22
CA GLY A 150 -6.94 18.32 13.28
C GLY A 150 -5.92 17.82 14.31
N GLY A 151 -5.45 16.57 14.17
CA GLY A 151 -4.43 16.01 15.04
C GLY A 151 -4.61 14.53 15.38
N PRO A 152 -3.69 13.96 16.17
CA PRO A 152 -3.64 12.53 16.46
C PRO A 152 -4.78 12.04 17.36
N GLU A 153 -5.53 12.91 18.01
CA GLU A 153 -6.69 12.54 18.85
C GLU A 153 -7.76 11.82 18.04
N ALA A 154 -7.95 12.19 16.76
CA ALA A 154 -8.91 11.52 15.89
C ALA A 154 -8.56 10.04 15.69
N TYR A 155 -7.27 9.71 15.60
CA TYR A 155 -6.81 8.32 15.56
C TYR A 155 -6.99 7.62 16.92
N ALA A 156 -6.63 8.27 18.01
CA ALA A 156 -6.77 7.74 19.37
C ALA A 156 -8.24 7.44 19.72
N ASN A 157 -9.16 8.28 19.24
CA ASN A 157 -10.60 8.13 19.41
C ASN A 157 -11.29 7.26 18.33
N GLU A 158 -10.49 6.56 17.51
CA GLU A 158 -10.98 5.66 16.45
C GLU A 158 -11.83 6.34 15.35
N GLN A 159 -11.80 7.66 15.29
CA GLN A 159 -12.54 8.47 14.31
C GLN A 159 -11.85 8.54 12.95
N ALA A 160 -10.53 8.24 12.91
CA ALA A 160 -9.71 8.20 11.70
C ALA A 160 -8.75 7.01 11.72
N THR A 161 -8.20 6.67 10.54
CA THR A 161 -7.08 5.75 10.44
C THR A 161 -5.75 6.51 10.56
N ASN A 162 -4.63 5.84 10.32
CA ASN A 162 -3.32 6.51 10.20
C ASN A 162 -2.98 6.89 8.74
N CYS A 163 -3.98 7.11 7.91
CA CYS A 163 -3.94 7.56 6.53
C CYS A 163 -3.26 6.61 5.54
N PHE A 164 -2.23 5.87 5.93
CA PHE A 164 -1.35 5.16 5.01
C PHE A 164 -1.07 3.72 5.42
N HIS A 165 -0.77 2.90 4.40
CA HIS A 165 -0.13 1.61 4.56
C HIS A 165 1.20 1.59 3.77
N GLY A 166 2.17 0.82 4.27
CA GLY A 166 3.41 0.48 3.58
C GLY A 166 3.88 -0.90 3.98
N ALA A 167 4.25 -1.70 3.00
CA ALA A 167 4.87 -2.99 3.21
C ALA A 167 6.10 -2.86 4.13
N ASP A 168 6.42 -3.91 4.88
CA ASP A 168 7.49 -3.89 5.90
C ASP A 168 8.71 -4.76 5.53
N SER A 169 8.64 -5.45 4.42
CA SER A 169 9.69 -6.32 3.90
C SER A 169 9.52 -6.56 2.40
N VAL A 170 10.55 -7.01 1.70
CA VAL A 170 10.44 -7.44 0.30
C VAL A 170 9.37 -8.54 0.15
N ALA A 171 9.29 -9.48 1.10
CA ALA A 171 8.27 -10.52 1.08
C ALA A 171 6.84 -9.94 1.16
N SER A 172 6.63 -8.92 2.01
CA SER A 172 5.34 -8.20 2.10
C SER A 172 5.06 -7.41 0.83
N VAL A 173 6.05 -6.73 0.23
CA VAL A 173 5.88 -6.05 -1.06
C VAL A 173 5.34 -7.01 -2.12
N ILE A 174 5.97 -8.18 -2.26
CA ILE A 174 5.58 -9.19 -3.25
C ILE A 174 4.18 -9.76 -2.92
N ARG A 175 3.93 -10.14 -1.67
CA ARG A 175 2.65 -10.72 -1.23
C ARG A 175 1.48 -9.76 -1.44
N GLU A 176 1.64 -8.52 -0.98
CA GLU A 176 0.59 -7.50 -1.01
C GLU A 176 0.30 -7.06 -2.45
N SER A 177 1.35 -6.82 -3.24
CA SER A 177 1.22 -6.50 -4.65
C SER A 177 0.52 -7.61 -5.43
N ASN A 178 0.95 -8.87 -5.26
CA ASN A 178 0.31 -10.01 -5.93
C ASN A 178 -1.17 -10.12 -5.58
N LEU A 179 -1.50 -10.04 -4.28
CA LEU A 179 -2.87 -10.19 -3.80
C LEU A 179 -3.79 -9.13 -4.40
N VAL A 180 -3.39 -7.85 -4.28
CA VAL A 180 -4.27 -6.74 -4.65
C VAL A 180 -4.33 -6.54 -6.16
N LEU A 181 -3.19 -6.60 -6.85
CA LEU A 181 -3.18 -6.45 -8.32
C LEU A 181 -3.88 -7.62 -9.02
N TYR A 182 -3.84 -8.83 -8.46
CA TYR A 182 -4.62 -9.95 -8.96
C TYR A 182 -6.13 -9.69 -8.81
N ASP A 183 -6.57 -9.23 -7.64
CA ASP A 183 -7.98 -8.91 -7.37
C ASP A 183 -8.49 -7.81 -8.31
N ILE A 184 -7.72 -6.72 -8.49
CA ILE A 184 -8.03 -5.65 -9.46
C ILE A 184 -8.12 -6.19 -10.89
N ALA A 185 -7.23 -7.09 -11.28
CA ALA A 185 -7.19 -7.63 -12.63
C ALA A 185 -8.36 -8.57 -12.93
N MET A 186 -8.97 -9.16 -11.90
CA MET A 186 -10.09 -10.10 -12.02
C MET A 186 -11.46 -9.43 -11.83
N ALA A 187 -11.50 -8.20 -11.31
CA ALA A 187 -12.72 -7.41 -11.18
C ALA A 187 -13.19 -6.83 -12.54
#